data_3e16d7b580f7af6e1c02a755bedfb12c
#
_entry.id   3e16d7b580f7af6e1c02a755bedfb12c
#
_cell.length_a   1.000
_cell.length_b   1.000
_cell.length_c   1.000
_cell.angle_alpha   90.00
_cell.angle_beta   90.00
_cell.angle_gamma   90.00
#
_symmetry.space_group_name_H-M   'P 1'
#
loop_
_entity.id
_entity.type
_entity.pdbx_description
1 polymer ?
#
loop_
_entity_poly.entity_id
_entity_poly.type
_entity_poly.pdbx_seq_one_letter_code
_entity_poly.pdbx_strand_id
1 'polypeptide(L)'
;YNWNKAKSVIEFLDYIDLKPLILIDNPNFSLEKYKHILNSFFEYFSEIDYIDITEFKFQFTPVIDKDLKTSLLDFILNEYDIEVIEEDFLCDKSLNKIYDTAFMLPFIIHNTIFNKNSLSFLRAFDVLEKEISLTNEVFIGAPGLVNDMGIRKPSYYAYYLLSKLGDEIVTIDNGLIVTKKDDEYCILLYSYTDELEEIQNFEDIFTKRGKRKIYKKRISLNIENIKKSSRIITYEISERIGSSYNYWLSMGSPDRLNKEEKEILHKASFPKIEFSYSKKNTILNIIDELKGYDAKLIVIKNIK
;
A
#
# COMPACT_ATOMS: atom_id res chain seq x y z
N TYR A 1 30.11 -21.01 4.99
CA TYR A 1 28.64 -21.15 4.89
C TYR A 1 28.27 -22.04 3.70
N ASN A 2 27.12 -22.71 3.74
CA ASN A 2 26.62 -23.52 2.63
C ASN A 2 25.46 -22.77 1.93
N TRP A 3 25.76 -22.15 0.81
CA TRP A 3 24.82 -21.32 0.06
C TRP A 3 24.00 -22.07 -1.01
N ASN A 4 24.13 -23.40 -1.13
CA ASN A 4 23.46 -24.20 -2.16
C ASN A 4 21.93 -24.03 -2.17
N LYS A 5 21.30 -23.90 -0.98
CA LYS A 5 19.85 -23.67 -0.90
C LYS A 5 19.48 -22.27 -1.38
N ALA A 6 20.26 -21.26 -1.01
CA ALA A 6 20.06 -19.89 -1.49
C ALA A 6 20.25 -19.83 -3.02
N LYS A 7 21.29 -20.49 -3.55
CA LYS A 7 21.52 -20.62 -4.99
C LYS A 7 20.27 -21.17 -5.71
N SER A 8 19.73 -22.31 -5.25
CA SER A 8 18.55 -22.90 -5.88
C SER A 8 17.33 -21.98 -5.87
N VAL A 9 17.16 -21.17 -4.81
CA VAL A 9 16.07 -20.17 -4.75
C VAL A 9 16.33 -19.03 -5.74
N ILE A 10 17.55 -18.53 -5.80
CA ILE A 10 17.92 -17.43 -6.72
C ILE A 10 17.78 -17.87 -8.17
N GLU A 11 18.24 -19.07 -8.52
CA GLU A 11 18.06 -19.66 -9.86
C GLU A 11 16.57 -19.81 -10.22
N PHE A 12 15.74 -20.19 -9.27
CA PHE A 12 14.29 -20.26 -9.51
C PHE A 12 13.67 -18.88 -9.70
N LEU A 13 14.08 -17.87 -8.92
CA LEU A 13 13.62 -16.50 -9.08
C LEU A 13 14.00 -15.95 -10.46
N ASP A 14 15.22 -16.17 -10.89
CA ASP A 14 15.69 -15.78 -12.23
C ASP A 14 14.88 -16.46 -13.34
N TYR A 15 14.60 -17.77 -13.21
CA TYR A 15 13.77 -18.51 -14.15
C TYR A 15 12.35 -17.92 -14.33
N ILE A 16 11.79 -17.29 -13.29
CA ILE A 16 10.47 -16.66 -13.33
C ILE A 16 10.53 -15.13 -13.48
N ASP A 17 11.69 -14.60 -13.87
CA ASP A 17 11.95 -13.15 -14.07
C ASP A 17 11.67 -12.29 -12.82
N LEU A 18 12.05 -12.78 -11.63
CA LEU A 18 11.99 -12.03 -10.38
C LEU A 18 13.38 -11.81 -9.81
N LYS A 19 13.61 -10.60 -9.31
CA LYS A 19 14.88 -10.24 -8.64
C LYS A 19 14.84 -10.62 -7.16
N PRO A 20 15.93 -11.15 -6.59
CA PRO A 20 15.98 -11.53 -5.19
C PRO A 20 15.99 -10.32 -4.26
N LEU A 21 15.15 -10.38 -3.22
CA LEU A 21 15.18 -9.46 -2.09
C LEU A 21 15.66 -10.21 -0.84
N ILE A 22 16.81 -9.78 -0.31
CA ILE A 22 17.48 -10.44 0.81
C ILE A 22 17.16 -9.68 2.10
N LEU A 23 16.56 -10.38 3.07
CA LEU A 23 16.18 -9.80 4.35
C LEU A 23 17.30 -9.98 5.39
N ILE A 24 17.66 -8.89 6.04
CA ILE A 24 18.54 -8.87 7.21
C ILE A 24 17.66 -8.72 8.45
N ASP A 25 17.48 -9.81 9.23
CA ASP A 25 16.45 -9.90 10.26
C ASP A 25 16.93 -10.42 11.63
N ASN A 26 18.19 -10.72 11.83
CA ASN A 26 18.67 -11.29 13.09
C ASN A 26 19.26 -10.23 14.04
N PRO A 27 18.52 -9.78 15.08
CA PRO A 27 18.99 -8.73 15.98
C PRO A 27 20.17 -9.16 16.88
N ASN A 28 20.44 -10.46 16.96
CA ASN A 28 21.49 -11.00 17.85
C ASN A 28 22.85 -11.11 17.17
N PHE A 29 22.97 -10.73 15.90
CA PHE A 29 24.26 -10.74 15.22
C PHE A 29 24.99 -9.42 15.44
N SER A 30 26.30 -9.51 15.72
CA SER A 30 27.18 -8.34 15.73
C SER A 30 27.44 -7.86 14.30
N LEU A 31 27.90 -6.61 14.18
CA LEU A 31 28.34 -6.03 12.90
C LEU A 31 29.38 -6.92 12.21
N GLU A 32 30.39 -7.39 12.94
CA GLU A 32 31.44 -8.26 12.39
C GLU A 32 30.90 -9.60 11.88
N LYS A 33 29.92 -10.16 12.59
CA LYS A 33 29.26 -11.39 12.14
C LYS A 33 28.46 -11.17 10.86
N TYR A 34 27.75 -10.05 10.75
CA TYR A 34 27.05 -9.70 9.51
C TYR A 34 28.00 -9.48 8.36
N LYS A 35 29.07 -8.71 8.55
CA LYS A 35 30.11 -8.51 7.52
C LYS A 35 30.68 -9.82 7.03
N HIS A 36 31.00 -10.74 7.94
CA HIS A 36 31.52 -12.06 7.56
C HIS A 36 30.50 -12.89 6.76
N ILE A 37 29.22 -12.85 7.12
CA ILE A 37 28.15 -13.54 6.39
C ILE A 37 27.98 -12.93 5.01
N LEU A 38 27.90 -11.61 4.91
CA LEU A 38 27.71 -10.88 3.65
C LEU A 38 28.91 -11.10 2.71
N ASN A 39 30.13 -10.98 3.21
CA ASN A 39 31.32 -11.29 2.41
C ASN A 39 31.28 -12.71 1.83
N SER A 40 31.02 -13.71 2.69
CA SER A 40 30.89 -15.10 2.24
C SER A 40 29.76 -15.32 1.24
N PHE A 41 28.67 -14.55 1.36
CA PHE A 41 27.56 -14.58 0.41
C PHE A 41 27.97 -13.99 -0.94
N PHE A 42 28.52 -12.80 -0.94
CA PHE A 42 28.94 -12.12 -2.17
C PHE A 42 30.09 -12.85 -2.88
N GLU A 43 31.10 -13.33 -2.14
CA GLU A 43 32.16 -14.15 -2.71
C GLU A 43 31.59 -15.37 -3.43
N TYR A 44 30.66 -16.10 -2.80
CA TYR A 44 30.06 -17.29 -3.39
C TYR A 44 29.26 -16.98 -4.66
N PHE A 45 28.46 -15.93 -4.67
CA PHE A 45 27.59 -15.61 -5.80
C PHE A 45 28.33 -14.88 -6.93
N SER A 46 29.38 -14.13 -6.64
CA SER A 46 30.23 -13.50 -7.67
C SER A 46 31.04 -14.50 -8.49
N GLU A 47 31.25 -15.71 -8.00
CA GLU A 47 31.89 -16.79 -8.75
C GLU A 47 30.96 -17.50 -9.75
N ILE A 48 29.67 -17.13 -9.78
CA ILE A 48 28.68 -17.77 -10.63
C ILE A 48 28.35 -16.85 -11.81
N ASP A 49 28.94 -17.13 -12.97
CA ASP A 49 28.92 -16.29 -14.17
C ASP A 49 27.52 -15.86 -14.66
N TYR A 50 26.48 -16.63 -14.37
CA TYR A 50 25.11 -16.35 -14.82
C TYR A 50 24.24 -15.66 -13.77
N ILE A 51 24.79 -15.33 -12.60
CA ILE A 51 24.07 -14.59 -11.55
C ILE A 51 24.66 -13.18 -11.44
N ASP A 52 23.87 -12.18 -11.74
CA ASP A 52 24.24 -10.79 -11.55
C ASP A 52 23.93 -10.33 -10.13
N ILE A 53 24.92 -10.23 -9.29
CA ILE A 53 24.78 -9.79 -7.90
C ILE A 53 24.36 -8.32 -7.77
N THR A 54 24.56 -7.49 -8.80
CA THR A 54 24.15 -6.08 -8.79
C THR A 54 22.63 -5.91 -8.86
N GLU A 55 21.92 -6.95 -9.27
CA GLU A 55 20.46 -6.98 -9.28
C GLU A 55 19.83 -7.37 -7.93
N PHE A 56 20.67 -7.78 -6.96
CA PHE A 56 20.19 -8.12 -5.63
C PHE A 56 19.79 -6.84 -4.87
N LYS A 57 18.73 -6.96 -4.08
CA LYS A 57 18.28 -5.89 -3.18
C LYS A 57 18.31 -6.39 -1.76
N PHE A 58 18.64 -5.50 -0.84
CA PHE A 58 18.68 -5.80 0.59
C PHE A 58 17.64 -4.97 1.32
N GLN A 59 17.05 -5.57 2.35
CA GLN A 59 16.11 -4.89 3.24
C GLN A 59 16.42 -5.28 4.69
N PHE A 60 16.39 -4.28 5.58
CA PHE A 60 16.49 -4.51 7.02
C PHE A 60 15.10 -4.65 7.61
N THR A 61 14.95 -5.61 8.52
CA THR A 61 13.71 -5.71 9.30
C THR A 61 13.76 -4.77 10.51
N PRO A 62 12.60 -4.36 11.08
CA PRO A 62 12.53 -3.44 12.22
C PRO A 62 13.23 -3.94 13.49
N VAL A 63 13.53 -5.24 13.56
CA VAL A 63 14.22 -5.83 14.71
C VAL A 63 15.72 -5.51 14.75
N ILE A 64 16.27 -4.95 13.67
CA ILE A 64 17.68 -4.55 13.61
C ILE A 64 17.84 -3.17 14.26
N ASP A 65 18.75 -3.10 15.22
CA ASP A 65 19.11 -1.83 15.89
C ASP A 65 19.54 -0.75 14.89
N LYS A 66 19.18 0.50 15.17
CA LYS A 66 19.41 1.63 14.26
C LYS A 66 20.90 1.87 13.96
N ASP A 67 21.76 1.75 14.97
CA ASP A 67 23.21 1.98 14.80
C ASP A 67 23.83 0.83 13.99
N LEU A 68 23.39 -0.38 14.25
CA LEU A 68 23.78 -1.56 13.48
C LEU A 68 23.30 -1.44 12.03
N LYS A 69 22.05 -1.01 11.81
CA LYS A 69 21.49 -0.75 10.47
C LYS A 69 22.34 0.24 9.71
N THR A 70 22.65 1.41 10.30
CA THR A 70 23.45 2.45 9.66
C THR A 70 24.84 1.91 9.25
N SER A 71 25.51 1.20 10.18
CA SER A 71 26.83 0.63 9.92
C SER A 71 26.83 -0.43 8.82
N LEU A 72 25.76 -1.25 8.74
CA LEU A 72 25.61 -2.25 7.67
C LEU A 72 25.25 -1.61 6.34
N LEU A 73 24.44 -0.55 6.34
CA LEU A 73 24.10 0.22 5.16
C LEU A 73 25.35 0.81 4.51
N ASP A 74 26.18 1.49 5.31
CA ASP A 74 27.45 2.04 4.86
C ASP A 74 28.38 0.94 4.31
N PHE A 75 28.40 -0.22 4.97
CA PHE A 75 29.20 -1.35 4.52
C PHE A 75 28.72 -1.91 3.17
N ILE A 76 27.43 -2.17 3.01
CA ILE A 76 26.85 -2.73 1.78
C ILE A 76 27.04 -1.76 0.60
N LEU A 77 26.76 -0.48 0.81
CA LEU A 77 26.89 0.55 -0.23
C LEU A 77 28.37 0.75 -0.66
N ASN A 78 29.29 0.81 0.30
CA ASN A 78 30.70 1.10 -0.01
C ASN A 78 31.44 -0.09 -0.61
N GLU A 79 31.13 -1.33 -0.19
CA GLU A 79 31.86 -2.52 -0.63
C GLU A 79 31.24 -3.16 -1.89
N TYR A 80 29.90 -3.04 -2.08
CA TYR A 80 29.21 -3.81 -3.12
C TYR A 80 28.38 -2.97 -4.08
N ASP A 81 28.17 -1.68 -3.80
CA ASP A 81 27.34 -0.76 -4.63
C ASP A 81 25.93 -1.32 -4.93
N ILE A 82 25.32 -1.92 -3.92
CA ILE A 82 24.02 -2.61 -4.04
C ILE A 82 22.91 -1.79 -3.39
N GLU A 83 21.76 -1.74 -4.05
CA GLU A 83 20.58 -1.04 -3.54
C GLU A 83 20.06 -1.66 -2.24
N VAL A 84 19.96 -0.85 -1.19
CA VAL A 84 19.29 -1.22 0.06
C VAL A 84 17.94 -0.52 0.11
N ILE A 85 16.88 -1.33 0.23
CA ILE A 85 15.52 -0.82 0.38
C ILE A 85 15.35 -0.39 1.83
N GLU A 86 15.12 0.90 2.05
CA GLU A 86 14.73 1.37 3.38
C GLU A 86 13.31 0.90 3.71
N GLU A 87 13.13 0.44 4.94
CA GLU A 87 11.82 0.06 5.43
C GLU A 87 10.95 1.30 5.64
N ASP A 88 9.67 1.15 5.35
CA ASP A 88 8.65 2.11 5.71
C ASP A 88 8.55 2.29 7.23
N PHE A 89 8.27 3.51 7.68
CA PHE A 89 8.12 3.81 9.12
C PHE A 89 6.96 3.06 9.80
N LEU A 90 6.06 2.44 9.03
CA LEU A 90 4.99 1.56 9.51
C LEU A 90 5.41 0.08 9.63
N CYS A 91 6.68 -0.24 9.44
CA CYS A 91 7.18 -1.62 9.46
C CYS A 91 7.21 -2.29 10.85
N ASP A 92 6.60 -1.69 11.85
CA ASP A 92 6.42 -2.36 13.14
C ASP A 92 5.55 -3.60 12.94
N LYS A 93 6.09 -4.77 13.30
CA LYS A 93 5.35 -6.05 13.28
C LYS A 93 4.20 -6.06 14.29
N SER A 94 4.10 -5.04 15.14
CA SER A 94 3.00 -4.90 16.08
C SER A 94 1.69 -4.72 15.35
N LEU A 95 0.63 -5.29 15.92
CA LEU A 95 -0.72 -5.04 15.44
C LEU A 95 -1.08 -3.58 15.66
N ASN A 96 -1.53 -2.91 14.61
CA ASN A 96 -1.95 -1.53 14.69
C ASN A 96 -3.28 -1.34 13.96
N LYS A 97 -4.30 -0.90 14.67
CA LYS A 97 -5.66 -0.69 14.11
C LYS A 97 -5.69 0.25 12.89
N ILE A 98 -4.64 1.03 12.67
CA ILE A 98 -4.51 1.87 11.47
C ILE A 98 -4.59 1.07 10.18
N TYR A 99 -4.06 -0.17 10.17
CA TYR A 99 -4.08 -1.04 8.99
C TYR A 99 -5.49 -1.46 8.56
N ASP A 100 -6.47 -1.35 9.45
CA ASP A 100 -7.87 -1.66 9.16
C ASP A 100 -8.66 -0.42 8.70
N THR A 101 -8.07 0.78 8.79
CA THR A 101 -8.77 2.05 8.60
C THR A 101 -8.68 2.59 7.19
N ALA A 102 -9.54 3.55 6.87
CA ALA A 102 -9.52 4.28 5.61
C ALA A 102 -8.23 5.09 5.38
N PHE A 103 -7.45 5.37 6.44
CA PHE A 103 -6.15 6.02 6.34
C PHE A 103 -5.21 5.33 5.34
N MET A 104 -5.21 3.99 5.33
CA MET A 104 -4.34 3.20 4.46
C MET A 104 -4.58 3.46 2.96
N LEU A 105 -5.75 3.93 2.58
CA LEU A 105 -6.08 4.19 1.19
C LEU A 105 -5.23 5.32 0.57
N PRO A 106 -5.33 6.59 1.02
CA PRO A 106 -4.49 7.67 0.48
C PRO A 106 -3.02 7.49 0.82
N PHE A 107 -2.68 6.87 1.95
CA PHE A 107 -1.30 6.56 2.32
C PHE A 107 -0.61 5.68 1.28
N ILE A 108 -1.22 4.55 0.90
CA ILE A 108 -0.66 3.64 -0.09
C ILE A 108 -0.57 4.32 -1.46
N ILE A 109 -1.64 5.03 -1.88
CA ILE A 109 -1.65 5.74 -3.17
C ILE A 109 -0.48 6.73 -3.24
N HIS A 110 -0.34 7.58 -2.22
CA HIS A 110 0.70 8.61 -2.19
C HIS A 110 2.12 8.00 -2.20
N ASN A 111 2.38 7.07 -1.30
CA ASN A 111 3.71 6.46 -1.18
C ASN A 111 4.11 5.65 -2.42
N THR A 112 3.17 4.97 -3.06
CA THR A 112 3.44 4.23 -4.29
C THR A 112 3.82 5.16 -5.45
N ILE A 113 3.18 6.32 -5.57
CA ILE A 113 3.36 7.22 -6.72
C ILE A 113 4.52 8.20 -6.52
N PHE A 114 4.58 8.85 -5.35
CA PHE A 114 5.55 9.95 -5.12
C PHE A 114 6.84 9.46 -4.48
N ASN A 115 6.76 8.64 -3.47
CA ASN A 115 7.94 8.21 -2.73
C ASN A 115 8.59 6.97 -3.37
N LYS A 116 7.86 6.26 -4.25
CA LYS A 116 8.29 4.98 -4.84
C LYS A 116 8.75 3.97 -3.79
N ASN A 117 8.25 4.12 -2.57
CA ASN A 117 8.62 3.26 -1.45
C ASN A 117 8.03 1.88 -1.64
N SER A 118 8.83 0.88 -1.33
CA SER A 118 8.33 -0.48 -1.19
C SER A 118 7.51 -0.58 0.09
N LEU A 119 6.19 -0.73 -0.02
CA LEU A 119 5.32 -1.00 1.12
C LEU A 119 5.37 -2.50 1.48
N SER A 120 6.57 -2.99 1.70
CA SER A 120 6.89 -4.43 1.89
C SER A 120 6.28 -5.04 3.16
N PHE A 121 5.85 -4.20 4.11
CA PHE A 121 5.12 -4.64 5.29
C PHE A 121 3.70 -5.12 4.98
N LEU A 122 3.10 -4.68 3.86
CA LEU A 122 1.76 -5.10 3.46
C LEU A 122 1.76 -6.54 2.95
N ARG A 123 0.77 -7.30 3.36
CA ARG A 123 0.57 -8.70 3.00
C ARG A 123 -0.77 -8.88 2.29
N ALA A 124 -0.91 -9.94 1.51
CA ALA A 124 -2.17 -10.23 0.84
C ALA A 124 -3.32 -10.49 1.84
N PHE A 125 -3.00 -11.21 2.93
CA PHE A 125 -3.96 -11.56 3.97
C PHE A 125 -3.43 -11.23 5.35
N ASP A 126 -4.34 -11.00 6.30
CA ASP A 126 -4.01 -10.97 7.71
C ASP A 126 -3.52 -12.35 8.12
N VAL A 127 -2.21 -12.51 8.20
CA VAL A 127 -1.59 -13.76 8.67
C VAL A 127 -1.47 -13.68 10.18
N LEU A 128 -2.16 -14.55 10.87
CA LEU A 128 -2.05 -14.70 12.32
C LEU A 128 -0.81 -15.52 12.64
N GLU A 129 0.19 -14.91 13.26
CA GLU A 129 1.20 -15.66 14.00
C GLU A 129 0.52 -16.30 15.21
N LYS A 130 1.08 -17.42 15.73
CA LYS A 130 0.46 -18.19 16.82
C LYS A 130 0.08 -17.35 18.05
N GLU A 131 0.80 -16.27 18.30
CA GLU A 131 0.58 -15.36 19.43
C GLU A 131 -0.65 -14.47 19.25
N ILE A 132 -1.08 -14.23 18.01
CA ILE A 132 -2.20 -13.35 17.65
C ILE A 132 -3.53 -14.13 17.59
N SER A 133 -3.47 -15.45 17.44
CA SER A 133 -4.66 -16.31 17.35
C SER A 133 -5.51 -16.34 18.64
N LEU A 134 -5.10 -15.63 19.68
CA LEU A 134 -5.82 -15.52 20.96
C LEU A 134 -6.85 -14.38 20.98
N THR A 135 -6.88 -13.50 19.96
CA THR A 135 -7.86 -12.43 19.89
C THR A 135 -9.10 -12.90 19.13
N ASN A 136 -10.28 -12.71 19.71
CA ASN A 136 -11.56 -12.92 19.02
C ASN A 136 -12.01 -11.71 18.20
N GLU A 137 -11.15 -10.70 18.06
CA GLU A 137 -11.51 -9.46 17.34
C GLU A 137 -11.63 -9.69 15.83
N VAL A 138 -12.63 -9.09 15.24
CA VAL A 138 -12.90 -9.13 13.78
C VAL A 138 -11.85 -8.38 12.98
N PHE A 139 -11.34 -7.29 13.55
CA PHE A 139 -10.29 -6.46 12.99
C PHE A 139 -9.14 -6.35 14.00
N ILE A 140 -8.07 -7.03 13.71
CA ILE A 140 -6.94 -7.19 14.65
C ILE A 140 -5.83 -6.16 14.44
N GLY A 141 -5.93 -5.34 13.38
CA GLY A 141 -4.87 -4.39 13.05
C GLY A 141 -3.64 -5.03 12.40
N ALA A 142 -3.80 -6.16 11.72
CA ALA A 142 -2.71 -6.75 10.94
C ALA A 142 -2.56 -6.06 9.57
N PRO A 143 -1.37 -6.05 8.95
CA PRO A 143 -1.12 -5.32 7.70
C PRO A 143 -1.55 -6.07 6.44
N GLY A 144 -2.61 -6.88 6.49
CA GLY A 144 -3.18 -7.56 5.34
C GLY A 144 -4.06 -6.64 4.49
N LEU A 145 -4.18 -6.95 3.20
CA LEU A 145 -5.14 -6.31 2.30
C LEU A 145 -6.56 -6.87 2.51
N VAL A 146 -6.64 -8.11 2.91
CA VAL A 146 -7.88 -8.85 3.21
C VAL A 146 -7.74 -9.50 4.57
N ASN A 147 -8.76 -9.37 5.42
CA ASN A 147 -8.73 -9.99 6.74
C ASN A 147 -9.02 -11.51 6.66
N ASP A 148 -8.93 -12.20 7.79
CA ASP A 148 -9.18 -13.64 7.92
C ASP A 148 -10.61 -14.06 7.54
N MET A 149 -11.57 -13.15 7.59
CA MET A 149 -12.96 -13.39 7.16
C MET A 149 -13.18 -13.12 5.66
N GLY A 150 -12.14 -12.78 4.90
CA GLY A 150 -12.24 -12.44 3.48
C GLY A 150 -12.76 -11.01 3.22
N ILE A 151 -12.84 -10.15 4.24
CA ILE A 151 -13.27 -8.75 4.10
C ILE A 151 -12.11 -7.94 3.53
N ARG A 152 -12.34 -7.27 2.41
CA ARG A 152 -11.36 -6.37 1.79
C ARG A 152 -11.24 -5.11 2.61
N LYS A 153 -9.99 -4.71 2.91
CA LYS A 153 -9.68 -3.49 3.63
C LYS A 153 -9.51 -2.30 2.67
N PRO A 154 -9.50 -1.06 3.16
CA PRO A 154 -9.17 0.10 2.32
C PRO A 154 -7.82 -0.01 1.60
N SER A 155 -6.83 -0.66 2.21
CA SER A 155 -5.54 -1.00 1.60
C SER A 155 -5.67 -1.83 0.31
N TYR A 156 -6.59 -2.80 0.25
CA TYR A 156 -6.88 -3.55 -0.98
C TYR A 156 -7.35 -2.62 -2.10
N TYR A 157 -8.23 -1.70 -1.77
CA TYR A 157 -8.78 -0.79 -2.76
C TYR A 157 -7.79 0.27 -3.23
N ALA A 158 -6.79 0.63 -2.42
CA ALA A 158 -5.70 1.47 -2.91
C ALA A 158 -5.03 0.85 -4.14
N TYR A 159 -4.61 -0.40 -4.04
CA TYR A 159 -4.04 -1.13 -5.18
C TYR A 159 -5.04 -1.37 -6.31
N TYR A 160 -6.30 -1.66 -5.97
CA TYR A 160 -7.36 -1.81 -6.97
C TYR A 160 -7.57 -0.52 -7.79
N LEU A 161 -7.58 0.65 -7.14
CA LEU A 161 -7.69 1.94 -7.85
C LEU A 161 -6.44 2.22 -8.68
N LEU A 162 -5.25 1.99 -8.14
CA LEU A 162 -3.98 2.15 -8.86
C LEU A 162 -3.91 1.24 -10.09
N SER A 163 -4.39 0.00 -10.01
CA SER A 163 -4.42 -0.95 -11.14
C SER A 163 -5.33 -0.53 -12.30
N LYS A 164 -6.19 0.47 -12.10
CA LYS A 164 -7.06 1.02 -13.15
C LYS A 164 -6.45 2.19 -13.90
N LEU A 165 -5.33 2.72 -13.43
CA LEU A 165 -4.65 3.81 -14.10
C LEU A 165 -4.12 3.36 -15.47
N GLY A 166 -4.06 4.30 -16.39
CA GLY A 166 -3.50 4.06 -17.73
C GLY A 166 -1.98 4.18 -17.74
N ASP A 167 -1.39 3.79 -18.86
CA ASP A 167 0.06 3.70 -19.01
C ASP A 167 0.71 5.06 -19.31
N GLU A 168 -0.06 6.03 -19.83
CA GLU A 168 0.40 7.38 -20.14
C GLU A 168 -0.01 8.34 -19.03
N ILE A 169 0.95 9.00 -18.39
CA ILE A 169 0.70 10.00 -17.36
C ILE A 169 0.41 11.34 -18.05
N VAL A 170 -0.77 11.90 -17.79
CA VAL A 170 -1.16 13.23 -18.28
C VAL A 170 -0.77 14.31 -17.28
N THR A 171 -1.06 14.10 -16.00
CA THR A 171 -0.64 15.00 -14.92
C THR A 171 -0.65 14.27 -13.59
N ILE A 172 0.29 14.63 -12.73
CA ILE A 172 0.37 14.19 -11.34
C ILE A 172 0.57 15.42 -10.46
N ASP A 173 -0.23 15.49 -9.40
CA ASP A 173 -0.08 16.46 -8.33
C ASP A 173 -0.49 15.80 -7.00
N ASN A 174 -0.11 16.40 -5.88
CA ASN A 174 -0.54 15.89 -4.58
C ASN A 174 -2.08 15.79 -4.52
N GLY A 175 -2.58 14.56 -4.48
CA GLY A 175 -4.01 14.22 -4.44
C GLY A 175 -4.72 14.20 -5.79
N LEU A 176 -4.00 14.31 -6.90
CA LEU A 176 -4.54 14.21 -8.26
C LEU A 176 -3.59 13.43 -9.16
N ILE A 177 -4.08 12.38 -9.79
CA ILE A 177 -3.37 11.63 -10.80
C ILE A 177 -4.31 11.48 -12.00
N VAL A 178 -3.88 11.95 -13.15
CA VAL A 178 -4.60 11.77 -14.41
C VAL A 178 -3.74 10.94 -15.34
N THR A 179 -4.27 9.83 -15.78
CA THR A 179 -3.62 8.95 -16.75
C THR A 179 -4.53 8.70 -17.94
N LYS A 180 -3.92 8.23 -19.02
CA LYS A 180 -4.62 7.88 -20.24
C LYS A 180 -4.15 6.53 -20.75
N LYS A 181 -5.06 5.80 -21.35
CA LYS A 181 -4.78 4.60 -22.12
C LYS A 181 -5.63 4.65 -23.38
N ASP A 182 -4.99 4.70 -24.54
CA ASP A 182 -5.65 5.00 -25.81
C ASP A 182 -6.41 6.35 -25.74
N ASP A 183 -7.73 6.34 -25.93
CA ASP A 183 -8.59 7.53 -25.79
C ASP A 183 -9.41 7.53 -24.48
N GLU A 184 -9.09 6.65 -23.53
CA GLU A 184 -9.76 6.57 -22.22
C GLU A 184 -8.95 7.31 -21.15
N TYR A 185 -9.62 8.02 -20.24
CA TYR A 185 -8.99 8.73 -19.14
C TYR A 185 -9.32 8.08 -17.81
N CYS A 186 -8.32 7.99 -16.94
CA CYS A 186 -8.46 7.61 -15.55
C CYS A 186 -7.98 8.74 -14.66
N ILE A 187 -8.85 9.22 -13.77
CA ILE A 187 -8.59 10.34 -12.86
C ILE A 187 -8.74 9.83 -11.46
N LEU A 188 -7.64 9.77 -10.72
CA LEU A 188 -7.61 9.38 -9.32
C LEU A 188 -7.43 10.62 -8.46
N LEU A 189 -8.42 10.90 -7.64
CA LEU A 189 -8.44 11.96 -6.65
C LEU A 189 -8.28 11.34 -5.27
N TYR A 190 -7.42 11.89 -4.42
CA TYR A 190 -7.28 11.41 -3.05
C TYR A 190 -6.84 12.52 -2.10
N SER A 191 -7.17 12.36 -0.83
CA SER A 191 -6.83 13.31 0.22
C SER A 191 -5.73 12.72 1.10
N TYR A 192 -4.51 13.24 0.97
CA TYR A 192 -3.37 12.84 1.79
C TYR A 192 -2.66 14.08 2.33
N THR A 193 -2.20 14.01 3.57
CA THR A 193 -1.38 15.05 4.20
C THR A 193 -0.15 14.42 4.82
N ASP A 194 1.00 15.07 4.69
CA ASP A 194 2.26 14.63 5.31
C ASP A 194 2.31 14.87 6.83
N GLU A 195 1.26 15.44 7.41
CA GLU A 195 1.14 15.70 8.87
C GLU A 195 1.02 14.39 9.70
N LEU A 196 1.48 13.27 9.17
CA LEU A 196 1.51 11.98 9.85
C LEU A 196 2.45 11.95 11.04
N GLU A 197 3.46 12.79 11.08
CA GLU A 197 4.36 12.94 12.23
C GLU A 197 3.62 13.40 13.50
N GLU A 198 2.49 14.11 13.35
CA GLU A 198 1.62 14.48 14.48
C GLU A 198 0.70 13.33 14.93
N ILE A 199 0.58 12.25 14.16
CA ILE A 199 -0.28 11.09 14.47
C ILE A 199 0.52 10.02 15.23
N GLN A 200 1.32 10.39 16.20
CA GLN A 200 2.04 9.43 17.05
C GLN A 200 1.11 8.63 17.99
N ASN A 201 -0.16 9.02 18.12
CA ASN A 201 -1.15 8.31 18.94
C ASN A 201 -2.41 8.00 18.10
N PHE A 202 -2.36 6.94 17.33
CA PHE A 202 -3.49 6.49 16.49
C PHE A 202 -4.76 6.18 17.27
N GLU A 203 -4.67 5.77 18.52
CA GLU A 203 -5.84 5.62 19.41
C GLU A 203 -6.62 6.94 19.56
N ASP A 204 -5.94 8.07 19.54
CA ASP A 204 -6.56 9.39 19.66
C ASP A 204 -7.40 9.77 18.42
N ILE A 205 -7.09 9.24 17.26
CA ILE A 205 -7.86 9.51 16.03
C ILE A 205 -9.27 8.94 16.12
N PHE A 206 -9.43 7.80 16.79
CA PHE A 206 -10.71 7.07 16.86
C PHE A 206 -11.46 7.29 18.16
N THR A 207 -10.76 7.57 19.26
CA THR A 207 -11.36 7.70 20.60
C THR A 207 -11.78 9.12 20.94
N LYS A 208 -11.13 10.16 20.41
CA LYS A 208 -11.51 11.56 20.65
C LYS A 208 -12.61 12.02 19.69
N ARG A 209 -13.84 11.58 19.92
CA ARG A 209 -15.03 12.16 19.29
C ARG A 209 -15.10 13.67 19.60
N GLY A 210 -14.76 14.52 18.64
CA GLY A 210 -15.11 15.93 18.72
C GLY A 210 -14.05 16.97 18.40
N LYS A 211 -12.77 16.64 18.22
CA LYS A 211 -11.72 17.63 17.92
C LYS A 211 -10.83 17.29 16.72
N ARG A 212 -11.22 16.31 15.92
CA ARG A 212 -10.45 15.97 14.71
C ARG A 212 -10.60 17.09 13.69
N LYS A 213 -9.48 17.72 13.32
CA LYS A 213 -9.43 18.63 12.18
C LYS A 213 -9.64 17.80 10.91
N ILE A 214 -10.86 17.80 10.37
CA ILE A 214 -11.15 17.12 9.11
C ILE A 214 -10.47 17.90 8.01
N TYR A 215 -9.48 17.29 7.40
CA TYR A 215 -8.84 17.85 6.24
C TYR A 215 -9.80 17.86 5.05
N LYS A 216 -9.87 18.98 4.32
CA LYS A 216 -10.71 19.13 3.13
C LYS A 216 -9.86 19.59 1.97
N LYS A 217 -9.95 18.89 0.85
CA LYS A 217 -9.28 19.23 -0.39
C LYS A 217 -10.32 19.41 -1.47
N ARG A 218 -10.37 20.62 -2.07
CA ARG A 218 -11.24 20.90 -3.21
C ARG A 218 -10.41 20.80 -4.49
N ILE A 219 -10.91 20.03 -5.43
CA ILE A 219 -10.28 19.82 -6.74
C ILE A 219 -11.25 20.28 -7.80
N SER A 220 -10.75 21.06 -8.77
CA SER A 220 -11.50 21.47 -9.95
C SER A 220 -10.69 21.12 -11.19
N LEU A 221 -11.24 20.30 -12.06
CA LEU A 221 -10.58 19.79 -13.25
C LEU A 221 -11.51 19.94 -14.46
N ASN A 222 -10.99 20.46 -15.54
CA ASN A 222 -11.69 20.55 -16.83
C ASN A 222 -11.02 19.61 -17.83
N ILE A 223 -11.80 18.68 -18.39
CA ILE A 223 -11.33 17.80 -19.46
C ILE A 223 -11.98 18.27 -20.76
N GLU A 224 -11.14 18.73 -21.65
CA GLU A 224 -11.54 19.24 -22.98
C GLU A 224 -11.33 18.16 -24.05
N ASN A 225 -11.90 18.41 -25.24
CA ASN A 225 -11.70 17.58 -26.43
C ASN A 225 -12.15 16.12 -26.28
N ILE A 226 -13.25 15.87 -25.57
CA ILE A 226 -13.88 14.56 -25.56
C ILE A 226 -14.47 14.29 -26.95
N LYS A 227 -13.73 13.58 -27.78
CA LYS A 227 -14.06 13.35 -29.22
C LYS A 227 -15.25 12.40 -29.43
N LYS A 228 -15.59 11.56 -28.43
CA LYS A 228 -16.65 10.56 -28.52
C LYS A 228 -17.57 10.66 -27.32
N SER A 229 -18.81 10.20 -27.47
CA SER A 229 -19.67 9.99 -26.30
C SER A 229 -19.03 9.00 -25.37
N SER A 230 -19.07 9.26 -24.07
CA SER A 230 -18.30 8.48 -23.09
C SER A 230 -19.19 8.07 -21.91
N ARG A 231 -18.95 6.88 -21.43
CA ARG A 231 -19.45 6.39 -20.14
C ARG A 231 -18.46 6.75 -19.06
N ILE A 232 -18.93 7.34 -17.98
CA ILE A 232 -18.14 7.72 -16.82
C ILE A 232 -18.49 6.76 -15.69
N ILE A 233 -17.49 6.12 -15.13
CA ILE A 233 -17.61 5.22 -13.98
C ILE A 233 -16.85 5.85 -12.84
N THR A 234 -17.52 6.10 -11.72
CA THR A 234 -16.91 6.68 -10.52
C THR A 234 -16.89 5.62 -9.41
N TYR A 235 -15.72 5.40 -8.83
CA TYR A 235 -15.51 4.60 -7.63
C TYR A 235 -15.18 5.55 -6.48
N GLU A 236 -15.91 5.44 -5.38
CA GLU A 236 -15.71 6.28 -4.21
C GLU A 236 -15.47 5.42 -2.98
N ILE A 237 -14.42 5.76 -2.22
CA ILE A 237 -14.07 5.13 -0.95
C ILE A 237 -13.75 6.23 0.05
N SER A 238 -14.25 6.06 1.27
CA SER A 238 -14.08 7.01 2.37
C SER A 238 -14.13 6.28 3.70
N GLU A 239 -14.04 7.01 4.80
CA GLU A 239 -14.27 6.44 6.13
C GLU A 239 -15.66 5.82 6.32
N ARG A 240 -16.64 6.26 5.52
CA ARG A 240 -18.04 5.79 5.60
C ARG A 240 -18.44 4.86 4.46
N ILE A 241 -17.65 4.79 3.41
CA ILE A 241 -17.93 4.03 2.20
C ILE A 241 -16.72 3.17 1.89
N GLY A 242 -16.88 1.87 1.79
CA GLY A 242 -15.78 0.94 1.50
C GLY A 242 -14.84 0.70 2.69
N SER A 243 -15.24 1.05 3.91
CA SER A 243 -14.49 0.84 5.15
C SER A 243 -15.32 0.02 6.14
N SER A 244 -15.18 -1.30 6.09
CA SER A 244 -15.88 -2.22 7.00
C SER A 244 -15.49 -2.02 8.46
N TYR A 245 -14.25 -1.59 8.73
CA TYR A 245 -13.80 -1.30 10.08
C TYR A 245 -14.65 -0.23 10.75
N ASN A 246 -14.88 0.90 10.09
CA ASN A 246 -15.72 1.97 10.63
C ASN A 246 -17.18 1.53 10.80
N TYR A 247 -17.65 0.64 9.92
CA TYR A 247 -18.98 0.05 10.05
C TYR A 247 -19.06 -0.86 11.27
N TRP A 248 -18.08 -1.74 11.48
CA TRP A 248 -17.96 -2.59 12.65
C TRP A 248 -17.91 -1.80 13.97
N LEU A 249 -17.17 -0.68 13.99
CA LEU A 249 -17.18 0.25 15.13
C LEU A 249 -18.59 0.81 15.40
N SER A 250 -19.35 1.14 14.36
CA SER A 250 -20.73 1.66 14.50
C SER A 250 -21.72 0.60 14.99
N MET A 251 -21.42 -0.69 14.78
CA MET A 251 -22.19 -1.82 15.32
C MET A 251 -21.90 -2.09 16.80
N GLY A 252 -20.96 -1.36 17.41
CA GLY A 252 -20.55 -1.56 18.80
C GLY A 252 -19.37 -2.53 18.97
N SER A 253 -18.63 -2.77 17.91
CA SER A 253 -17.40 -3.60 17.90
C SER A 253 -17.62 -5.02 18.46
N PRO A 254 -18.58 -5.79 17.96
CA PRO A 254 -18.84 -7.14 18.50
C PRO A 254 -17.65 -8.07 18.24
N ASP A 255 -17.27 -8.84 19.27
CA ASP A 255 -16.20 -9.86 19.17
C ASP A 255 -16.60 -11.05 18.29
N ARG A 256 -17.90 -11.33 18.21
CA ARG A 256 -18.44 -12.43 17.42
C ARG A 256 -19.54 -11.91 16.51
N LEU A 257 -19.42 -12.25 15.24
CA LEU A 257 -20.37 -11.90 14.22
C LEU A 257 -21.28 -13.10 13.89
N ASN A 258 -22.57 -12.85 13.80
CA ASN A 258 -23.49 -13.79 13.19
C ASN A 258 -23.38 -13.75 11.65
N LYS A 259 -24.11 -14.59 10.94
CA LYS A 259 -24.03 -14.69 9.47
C LYS A 259 -24.45 -13.39 8.79
N GLU A 260 -25.49 -12.74 9.26
CA GLU A 260 -26.02 -11.49 8.70
C GLU A 260 -25.03 -10.35 8.89
N GLU A 261 -24.45 -10.20 10.07
CA GLU A 261 -23.44 -9.20 10.39
C GLU A 261 -22.18 -9.36 9.51
N LYS A 262 -21.75 -10.59 9.26
CA LYS A 262 -20.64 -10.88 8.33
C LYS A 262 -20.99 -10.41 6.91
N GLU A 263 -22.19 -10.72 6.41
CA GLU A 263 -22.62 -10.27 5.09
C GLU A 263 -22.71 -8.76 4.99
N ILE A 264 -23.17 -8.09 6.06
CA ILE A 264 -23.22 -6.61 6.14
C ILE A 264 -21.80 -6.03 6.02
N LEU A 265 -20.85 -6.55 6.80
CA LEU A 265 -19.47 -6.07 6.74
C LEU A 265 -18.81 -6.34 5.38
N HIS A 266 -19.08 -7.49 4.76
CA HIS A 266 -18.65 -7.76 3.40
C HIS A 266 -19.19 -6.72 2.42
N LYS A 267 -20.48 -6.40 2.48
CA LYS A 267 -21.09 -5.39 1.61
C LYS A 267 -20.55 -3.99 1.90
N ALA A 268 -20.34 -3.65 3.17
CA ALA A 268 -19.76 -2.38 3.59
C ALA A 268 -18.31 -2.17 3.13
N SER A 269 -17.60 -3.25 2.78
CA SER A 269 -16.24 -3.17 2.26
C SER A 269 -16.16 -2.70 0.81
N PHE A 270 -17.25 -2.72 0.04
CA PHE A 270 -17.23 -2.36 -1.37
C PHE A 270 -17.24 -0.84 -1.59
N PRO A 271 -16.55 -0.32 -2.61
CA PRO A 271 -16.67 1.07 -3.00
C PRO A 271 -18.08 1.38 -3.49
N LYS A 272 -18.50 2.61 -3.35
CA LYS A 272 -19.66 3.12 -4.06
C LYS A 272 -19.31 3.26 -5.53
N ILE A 273 -20.16 2.74 -6.43
CA ILE A 273 -19.95 2.82 -7.88
C ILE A 273 -21.12 3.58 -8.48
N GLU A 274 -20.80 4.64 -9.23
CA GLU A 274 -21.77 5.45 -9.95
C GLU A 274 -21.47 5.45 -11.43
N PHE A 275 -22.52 5.56 -12.25
CA PHE A 275 -22.43 5.63 -13.70
C PHE A 275 -23.08 6.92 -14.19
N SER A 276 -22.39 7.60 -15.09
CA SER A 276 -22.91 8.75 -15.83
C SER A 276 -22.43 8.74 -17.28
N TYR A 277 -22.95 9.64 -18.09
CA TYR A 277 -22.62 9.71 -19.52
C TYR A 277 -22.30 11.14 -19.92
N SER A 278 -21.30 11.28 -20.79
CA SER A 278 -20.95 12.54 -21.44
C SER A 278 -21.17 12.45 -22.93
N LYS A 279 -21.67 13.52 -23.54
CA LYS A 279 -21.80 13.62 -25.01
C LYS A 279 -20.45 14.00 -25.62
N LYS A 280 -20.26 13.67 -26.91
CA LYS A 280 -19.10 14.13 -27.68
C LYS A 280 -18.99 15.66 -27.68
N ASN A 281 -17.80 16.18 -27.79
CA ASN A 281 -17.48 17.61 -27.85
C ASN A 281 -17.99 18.43 -26.63
N THR A 282 -18.17 17.78 -25.49
CA THR A 282 -18.45 18.47 -24.23
C THR A 282 -17.16 18.69 -23.44
N ILE A 283 -17.14 19.78 -22.67
CA ILE A 283 -16.14 19.97 -21.61
C ILE A 283 -16.69 19.27 -20.38
N LEU A 284 -15.93 18.32 -19.83
CA LEU A 284 -16.30 17.65 -18.60
C LEU A 284 -15.67 18.40 -17.42
N ASN A 285 -16.49 19.10 -16.67
CA ASN A 285 -16.07 19.79 -15.45
C ASN A 285 -16.23 18.82 -14.26
N ILE A 286 -15.13 18.51 -13.60
CA ILE A 286 -15.12 17.71 -12.37
C ILE A 286 -14.77 18.64 -11.23
N ILE A 287 -15.73 18.87 -10.34
CA ILE A 287 -15.54 19.64 -9.12
C ILE A 287 -15.86 18.68 -7.96
N ASP A 288 -14.87 18.43 -7.11
CA ASP A 288 -15.04 17.52 -5.99
C ASP A 288 -14.40 18.09 -4.71
N GLU A 289 -14.96 17.73 -3.56
CA GLU A 289 -14.42 18.03 -2.25
C GLU A 289 -14.16 16.72 -1.51
N LEU A 290 -12.89 16.36 -1.40
CA LEU A 290 -12.45 15.21 -0.62
C LEU A 290 -12.31 15.60 0.84
N LYS A 291 -12.65 14.67 1.74
CA LYS A 291 -12.62 14.86 3.19
C LYS A 291 -11.88 13.72 3.87
N GLY A 292 -11.07 14.05 4.87
CA GLY A 292 -10.37 13.03 5.65
C GLY A 292 -9.49 12.15 4.77
N TYR A 293 -9.81 10.86 4.67
CA TYR A 293 -9.04 9.85 3.91
C TYR A 293 -9.79 9.36 2.67
N ASP A 294 -10.50 10.25 2.01
CA ASP A 294 -11.28 9.91 0.82
C ASP A 294 -10.36 9.65 -0.39
N ALA A 295 -10.78 8.70 -1.23
CA ALA A 295 -10.28 8.58 -2.59
C ALA A 295 -11.42 8.30 -3.56
N LYS A 296 -11.29 8.86 -4.77
CA LYS A 296 -12.27 8.73 -5.84
C LYS A 296 -11.54 8.47 -7.17
N LEU A 297 -11.92 7.41 -7.86
CA LEU A 297 -11.45 7.12 -9.21
C LEU A 297 -12.58 7.38 -10.21
N ILE A 298 -12.30 8.18 -11.21
CA ILE A 298 -13.21 8.48 -12.32
C ILE A 298 -12.60 7.90 -13.58
N VAL A 299 -13.29 6.96 -14.20
CA VAL A 299 -12.87 6.30 -15.44
C VAL A 299 -13.79 6.75 -16.56
N ILE A 300 -13.24 7.40 -17.58
CA ILE A 300 -13.96 7.89 -18.75
C ILE A 300 -13.65 6.95 -19.91
N LYS A 301 -14.65 6.17 -20.31
CA LYS A 301 -14.56 5.18 -21.39
C LYS A 301 -15.38 5.58 -22.60
N ASN A 302 -14.77 5.56 -23.76
CA ASN A 302 -15.48 5.80 -25.01
C ASN A 302 -16.59 4.77 -25.26
N ILE A 303 -17.74 5.23 -25.70
CA ILE A 303 -18.80 4.37 -26.18
C ILE A 303 -18.50 4.05 -27.65
N LYS A 304 -18.44 2.78 -27.97
CA LYS A 304 -18.24 2.29 -29.33
C LYS A 304 -19.43 2.62 -30.22
#